data_65c6ae6e1ad4a587226211e0b1e60f76
#
_entry.id   65c6ae6e1ad4a587226211e0b1e60f76
#
_cell.length_a   1.000
_cell.length_b   1.000
_cell.length_c   1.000
_cell.angle_alpha   90.00
_cell.angle_beta   90.00
_cell.angle_gamma   90.00
#
_symmetry.space_group_name_H-M   'P 1'
#
loop_
_entity.id
_entity.type
_entity.pdbx_description
1 polymer ?
#
loop_
_entity_poly.entity_id
_entity_poly.type
_entity_poly.pdbx_seq_one_letter_code
_entity_poly.pdbx_strand_id
1 'polypeptide(L)'
;MKDVTYLLPCRIETEDRLRNVITSITYIMKCFPEAKVIVKEVDTQSHFSESALPRIKSYVGDTSQLKHIFEQSSETFFHKTRILNDLCVAADTPILYNHDVDVVVLKNSHQLAYRAITQEGSDAVYPFGCGIYQWAVTYSDILLDKFLSSHDGTDAVFEVLKDVKVRIPSSIGWGQMITKTCEVLSLIHI
;
A
#
# COMPACT_ATOMS: atom_id res chain seq x y z
N MET A 1 6.68 -7.98 11.37
CA MET A 1 6.69 -6.50 11.20
C MET A 1 5.54 -5.86 12.00
N LYS A 2 5.33 -6.30 13.25
CA LYS A 2 4.26 -5.81 14.14
C LYS A 2 4.39 -4.33 14.57
N ASP A 3 5.57 -3.78 14.40
CA ASP A 3 5.98 -2.41 14.71
C ASP A 3 5.93 -1.46 13.48
N VAL A 4 5.31 -1.92 12.40
CA VAL A 4 5.13 -1.16 11.15
C VAL A 4 3.66 -0.88 10.92
N THR A 5 3.33 0.36 10.54
CA THR A 5 2.03 0.74 10.00
C THR A 5 2.17 1.17 8.53
N TYR A 6 1.43 0.52 7.67
CA TYR A 6 1.24 0.93 6.28
C TYR A 6 0.20 2.05 6.21
N LEU A 7 0.56 3.15 5.56
CA LEU A 7 -0.26 4.34 5.38
C LEU A 7 -0.71 4.41 3.92
N LEU A 8 -2.00 4.25 3.68
CA LEU A 8 -2.58 4.19 2.35
C LEU A 8 -3.60 5.31 2.13
N PRO A 9 -3.17 6.45 1.56
CA PRO A 9 -4.10 7.48 1.13
C PRO A 9 -4.82 7.02 -0.15
N CYS A 10 -6.14 7.14 -0.21
CA CYS A 10 -6.89 6.74 -1.40
C CYS A 10 -8.09 7.62 -1.70
N ARG A 11 -8.49 7.60 -2.98
CA ARG A 11 -9.77 8.04 -3.52
C ARG A 11 -10.18 7.01 -4.56
N ILE A 12 -11.42 6.54 -4.48
CA ILE A 12 -11.91 5.41 -5.30
C ILE A 12 -12.92 5.93 -6.32
N GLU A 13 -12.42 6.62 -7.35
CA GLU A 13 -13.24 7.25 -8.40
C GLU A 13 -13.61 6.29 -9.53
N THR A 14 -12.91 5.16 -9.67
CA THR A 14 -13.08 4.21 -10.76
C THR A 14 -12.93 2.77 -10.28
N GLU A 15 -13.46 1.83 -11.07
CA GLU A 15 -13.28 0.40 -10.83
C GLU A 15 -11.80 -0.01 -10.81
N ASP A 16 -10.95 0.60 -11.62
CA ASP A 16 -9.51 0.32 -11.61
C ASP A 16 -8.86 0.73 -10.28
N ARG A 17 -9.25 1.89 -9.72
CA ARG A 17 -8.78 2.32 -8.40
C ARG A 17 -9.30 1.40 -7.30
N LEU A 18 -10.55 0.96 -7.38
CA LEU A 18 -11.11 -0.02 -6.43
C LEU A 18 -10.29 -1.32 -6.44
N ARG A 19 -9.99 -1.83 -7.62
CA ARG A 19 -9.18 -3.05 -7.79
C ARG A 19 -7.77 -2.89 -7.25
N ASN A 20 -7.12 -1.76 -7.52
CA ASN A 20 -5.78 -1.45 -7.03
C ASN A 20 -5.74 -1.45 -5.49
N VAL A 21 -6.70 -0.77 -4.86
CA VAL A 21 -6.85 -0.74 -3.39
C VAL A 21 -7.01 -2.16 -2.82
N ILE A 22 -7.92 -2.96 -3.40
CA ILE A 22 -8.14 -4.34 -2.97
C ILE A 22 -6.86 -5.16 -3.12
N THR A 23 -6.18 -5.05 -4.26
CA THR A 23 -4.96 -5.81 -4.56
C THR A 23 -3.84 -5.47 -3.58
N SER A 24 -3.54 -4.19 -3.44
CA SER A 24 -2.44 -3.71 -2.61
C SER A 24 -2.63 -4.10 -1.14
N ILE A 25 -3.82 -3.83 -0.58
CA ILE A 25 -4.11 -4.15 0.82
C ILE A 25 -4.11 -5.66 1.07
N THR A 26 -4.77 -6.44 0.22
CA THR A 26 -4.78 -7.89 0.35
C THR A 26 -3.37 -8.47 0.31
N TYR A 27 -2.54 -7.98 -0.63
CA TYR A 27 -1.14 -8.41 -0.74
C TYR A 27 -0.35 -8.09 0.53
N ILE A 28 -0.43 -6.84 1.02
CA ILE A 28 0.26 -6.42 2.25
C ILE A 28 -0.16 -7.29 3.44
N MET A 29 -1.47 -7.49 3.64
CA MET A 29 -1.99 -8.25 4.77
C MET A 29 -1.60 -9.73 4.72
N LYS A 30 -1.55 -10.33 3.54
CA LYS A 30 -1.07 -11.72 3.38
C LYS A 30 0.45 -11.83 3.60
N CYS A 31 1.24 -10.86 3.14
CA CYS A 31 2.68 -10.84 3.37
C CYS A 31 3.06 -10.58 4.82
N PHE A 32 2.33 -9.71 5.50
CA PHE A 32 2.67 -9.16 6.82
C PHE A 32 1.44 -9.13 7.74
N PRO A 33 0.90 -10.28 8.16
CA PRO A 33 -0.36 -10.35 8.91
C PRO A 33 -0.32 -9.66 10.27
N GLU A 34 0.88 -9.38 10.81
CA GLU A 34 1.04 -8.66 12.08
C GLU A 34 1.25 -7.14 11.90
N ALA A 35 1.45 -6.66 10.66
CA ALA A 35 1.61 -5.23 10.40
C ALA A 35 0.25 -4.54 10.43
N LYS A 36 0.23 -3.31 10.92
CA LYS A 36 -0.98 -2.48 10.87
C LYS A 36 -1.13 -1.85 9.48
N VAL A 37 -2.37 -1.68 9.08
CA VAL A 37 -2.73 -1.01 7.83
C VAL A 37 -3.76 0.07 8.16
N ILE A 38 -3.49 1.32 7.80
CA ILE A 38 -4.46 2.42 7.93
C ILE A 38 -4.73 2.96 6.54
N VAL A 39 -5.99 2.91 6.14
CA VAL A 39 -6.48 3.48 4.89
C VAL A 39 -7.24 4.75 5.22
N LYS A 40 -6.87 5.87 4.59
CA LYS A 40 -7.69 7.08 4.62
C LYS A 40 -8.26 7.35 3.23
N GLU A 41 -9.57 7.18 3.14
CA GLU A 41 -10.36 7.49 1.96
C GLU A 41 -10.91 8.90 2.04
N VAL A 42 -10.66 9.71 1.00
CA VAL A 42 -11.21 11.07 0.87
C VAL A 42 -12.02 11.11 -0.42
N ASP A 43 -13.34 11.02 -0.31
CA ASP A 43 -14.26 10.90 -1.44
C ASP A 43 -15.64 11.48 -1.11
N THR A 44 -16.53 11.55 -2.11
CA THR A 44 -17.93 11.99 -1.92
C THR A 44 -18.76 10.97 -1.14
N GLN A 45 -18.42 9.67 -1.26
CA GLN A 45 -19.02 8.56 -0.54
C GLN A 45 -17.97 7.47 -0.26
N SER A 46 -18.23 6.60 0.72
CA SER A 46 -17.26 5.56 1.08
C SER A 46 -17.40 4.31 0.22
N HIS A 47 -16.61 4.22 -0.83
CA HIS A 47 -16.48 3.02 -1.66
C HIS A 47 -15.65 1.92 -0.98
N PHE A 48 -14.76 2.32 -0.08
CA PHE A 48 -13.93 1.35 0.66
C PHE A 48 -14.78 0.45 1.54
N SER A 49 -15.62 1.02 2.39
CA SER A 49 -16.48 0.25 3.30
C SER A 49 -17.48 -0.64 2.55
N GLU A 50 -18.06 -0.12 1.47
CA GLU A 50 -19.13 -0.79 0.75
C GLU A 50 -18.62 -1.88 -0.20
N SER A 51 -17.47 -1.65 -0.86
CA SER A 51 -17.02 -2.49 -1.95
C SER A 51 -15.65 -3.14 -1.71
N ALA A 52 -14.65 -2.39 -1.21
CA ALA A 52 -13.29 -2.91 -1.04
C ALA A 52 -13.18 -3.84 0.17
N LEU A 53 -13.63 -3.41 1.33
CA LEU A 53 -13.47 -4.15 2.59
C LEU A 53 -14.09 -5.55 2.56
N PRO A 54 -15.32 -5.78 2.04
CA PRO A 54 -15.88 -7.13 1.92
C PRO A 54 -15.03 -8.05 1.04
N ARG A 55 -14.48 -7.54 -0.06
CA ARG A 55 -13.62 -8.30 -0.97
C ARG A 55 -12.26 -8.60 -0.34
N ILE A 56 -11.63 -7.64 0.32
CA ILE A 56 -10.39 -7.86 1.08
C ILE A 56 -10.60 -8.96 2.12
N LYS A 57 -11.68 -8.87 2.90
CA LYS A 57 -12.02 -9.84 3.93
C LYS A 57 -12.20 -11.25 3.35
N SER A 58 -12.76 -11.40 2.16
CA SER A 58 -12.91 -12.72 1.51
C SER A 58 -11.57 -13.40 1.19
N TYR A 59 -10.48 -12.62 0.96
CA TYR A 59 -9.16 -13.14 0.65
C TYR A 59 -8.27 -13.37 1.89
N VAL A 60 -8.40 -12.51 2.92
CA VAL A 60 -7.51 -12.56 4.09
C VAL A 60 -8.16 -13.16 5.34
N GLY A 61 -9.49 -13.19 5.40
CA GLY A 61 -10.27 -13.64 6.55
C GLY A 61 -10.29 -12.61 7.69
N ASP A 62 -9.21 -12.49 8.45
CA ASP A 62 -9.09 -11.53 9.54
C ASP A 62 -8.63 -10.15 9.03
N THR A 63 -9.38 -9.12 9.40
CA THR A 63 -9.07 -7.72 9.08
C THR A 63 -8.87 -6.86 10.33
N SER A 64 -8.57 -7.45 11.47
CA SER A 64 -8.39 -6.73 12.75
C SER A 64 -7.24 -5.71 12.73
N GLN A 65 -6.23 -5.92 11.87
CA GLN A 65 -5.10 -4.99 11.67
C GLN A 65 -5.40 -3.88 10.67
N LEU A 66 -6.56 -3.89 10.01
CA LEU A 66 -6.96 -2.91 9.01
C LEU A 66 -7.90 -1.86 9.61
N LYS A 67 -7.45 -0.62 9.67
CA LYS A 67 -8.25 0.53 10.07
C LYS A 67 -8.63 1.36 8.85
N HIS A 68 -9.90 1.69 8.71
CA HIS A 68 -10.40 2.60 7.69
C HIS A 68 -10.83 3.93 8.33
N ILE A 69 -10.43 5.03 7.71
CA ILE A 69 -10.84 6.40 8.04
C ILE A 69 -11.46 7.00 6.78
N PHE A 70 -12.71 7.42 6.89
CA PHE A 70 -13.41 8.10 5.80
C PHE A 70 -13.55 9.60 6.09
N GLU A 71 -13.21 10.40 5.10
CA GLU A 71 -13.44 11.84 5.08
C GLU A 71 -14.29 12.19 3.87
N GLN A 72 -15.51 12.67 4.10
CA GLN A 72 -16.36 13.13 3.01
C GLN A 72 -15.84 14.44 2.43
N SER A 73 -15.58 14.46 1.13
CA SER A 73 -15.10 15.65 0.43
C SER A 73 -15.58 15.66 -1.02
N SER A 74 -15.97 16.83 -1.49
CA SER A 74 -16.27 17.12 -2.90
C SER A 74 -15.13 17.87 -3.60
N GLU A 75 -13.98 18.00 -2.96
CA GLU A 75 -12.81 18.68 -3.55
C GLU A 75 -12.29 17.90 -4.76
N THR A 76 -12.02 18.63 -5.84
CA THR A 76 -11.46 18.05 -7.07
C THR A 76 -10.03 17.58 -6.88
N PHE A 77 -9.25 18.28 -6.05
CA PHE A 77 -7.84 17.96 -5.83
C PHE A 77 -7.68 16.91 -4.72
N PHE A 78 -6.83 15.91 -4.98
CA PHE A 78 -6.43 14.93 -3.99
C PHE A 78 -5.18 15.41 -3.25
N HIS A 79 -5.36 15.95 -2.06
CA HIS A 79 -4.28 16.48 -1.22
C HIS A 79 -3.51 15.37 -0.49
N LYS A 80 -2.73 14.57 -1.24
CA LYS A 80 -2.01 13.40 -0.74
C LYS A 80 -1.18 13.71 0.51
N THR A 81 -0.45 14.84 0.54
CA THR A 81 0.39 15.22 1.68
C THR A 81 -0.41 15.45 2.95
N ARG A 82 -1.54 16.16 2.87
CA ARG A 82 -2.46 16.36 4.01
C ARG A 82 -2.97 15.03 4.56
N ILE A 83 -3.42 14.15 3.64
CA ILE A 83 -3.95 12.84 3.99
C ILE A 83 -2.88 11.98 4.67
N LEU A 84 -1.64 12.01 4.17
CA LEU A 84 -0.51 11.29 4.78
C LEU A 84 -0.18 11.82 6.18
N ASN A 85 -0.21 13.14 6.40
CA ASN A 85 -0.01 13.71 7.73
C ASN A 85 -1.07 13.21 8.72
N ASP A 86 -2.34 13.17 8.31
CA ASP A 86 -3.42 12.64 9.14
C ASP A 86 -3.22 11.15 9.47
N LEU A 87 -2.75 10.37 8.48
CA LEU A 87 -2.42 8.96 8.65
C LEU A 87 -1.23 8.77 9.61
N CYS A 88 -0.18 9.60 9.51
CA CYS A 88 0.96 9.59 10.42
C CYS A 88 0.53 9.85 11.88
N VAL A 89 -0.37 10.81 12.09
CA VAL A 89 -0.93 11.10 13.42
C VAL A 89 -1.76 9.93 13.94
N ALA A 90 -2.52 9.27 13.07
CA ALA A 90 -3.39 8.14 13.43
C ALA A 90 -2.64 6.84 13.70
N ALA A 91 -1.38 6.73 13.26
CA ALA A 91 -0.54 5.56 13.47
C ALA A 91 0.09 5.56 14.88
N ASP A 92 0.19 4.38 15.48
CA ASP A 92 0.74 4.18 16.84
C ASP A 92 2.03 3.34 16.86
N THR A 93 2.59 3.00 15.70
CA THR A 93 3.84 2.24 15.58
C THR A 93 5.04 3.16 15.31
N PRO A 94 6.26 2.73 15.68
CA PRO A 94 7.47 3.52 15.48
C PRO A 94 7.96 3.58 14.03
N ILE A 95 7.51 2.69 13.15
CA ILE A 95 7.89 2.64 11.75
C ILE A 95 6.64 2.82 10.89
N LEU A 96 6.72 3.75 9.96
CA LEU A 96 5.64 4.08 9.04
C LEU A 96 6.05 3.71 7.61
N TYR A 97 5.13 3.19 6.86
CA TYR A 97 5.34 2.91 5.45
C TYR A 97 4.28 3.63 4.60
N ASN A 98 4.65 4.78 4.04
CA ASN A 98 3.85 5.42 3.02
C ASN A 98 3.83 4.53 1.77
N HIS A 99 2.67 4.04 1.37
CA HIS A 99 2.51 3.09 0.28
C HIS A 99 1.40 3.53 -0.68
N ASP A 100 1.72 3.58 -1.96
CA ASP A 100 0.73 3.89 -3.00
C ASP A 100 -0.18 2.68 -3.23
N VAL A 101 -1.48 2.93 -3.36
CA VAL A 101 -2.50 1.88 -3.47
C VAL A 101 -2.54 1.16 -4.83
N ASP A 102 -1.79 1.64 -5.81
CA ASP A 102 -1.70 1.12 -7.18
C ASP A 102 -0.39 0.37 -7.48
N VAL A 103 0.38 0.09 -6.43
CA VAL A 103 1.68 -0.58 -6.54
C VAL A 103 1.71 -1.83 -5.67
N VAL A 104 2.40 -2.86 -6.14
CA VAL A 104 2.77 -4.04 -5.36
C VAL A 104 4.28 -4.19 -5.41
N VAL A 105 4.90 -4.20 -4.25
CA VAL A 105 6.35 -4.33 -4.08
C VAL A 105 6.67 -5.72 -3.51
N LEU A 106 7.74 -6.34 -3.96
CA LEU A 106 8.16 -7.67 -3.50
C LEU A 106 8.28 -7.71 -1.96
N LYS A 107 7.79 -8.78 -1.35
CA LYS A 107 7.90 -9.01 0.11
C LYS A 107 9.33 -8.88 0.61
N ASN A 108 10.28 -9.46 -0.14
CA ASN A 108 11.69 -9.37 0.20
C ASN A 108 12.20 -7.92 0.25
N SER A 109 11.72 -7.04 -0.65
CA SER A 109 12.09 -5.62 -0.65
C SER A 109 11.59 -4.89 0.60
N HIS A 110 10.37 -5.18 1.06
CA HIS A 110 9.85 -4.66 2.33
C HIS A 110 10.70 -5.15 3.52
N GLN A 111 11.10 -6.42 3.52
CA GLN A 111 11.92 -7.00 4.59
C GLN A 111 13.34 -6.41 4.62
N LEU A 112 13.92 -6.11 3.46
CA LEU A 112 15.22 -5.44 3.36
C LEU A 112 15.13 -4.00 3.89
N ALA A 113 14.09 -3.25 3.49
CA ALA A 113 13.86 -1.91 4.00
C ALA A 113 13.66 -1.88 5.53
N TYR A 114 12.88 -2.83 6.05
CA TYR A 114 12.69 -2.99 7.49
C TYR A 114 14.00 -3.27 8.23
N ARG A 115 14.86 -4.14 7.69
CA ARG A 115 16.20 -4.39 8.26
C ARG A 115 17.09 -3.16 8.25
N ALA A 116 17.10 -2.41 7.16
CA ALA A 116 17.89 -1.19 7.06
C ALA A 116 17.51 -0.18 8.15
N ILE A 117 16.22 -0.04 8.47
CA ILE A 117 15.77 0.82 9.57
C ILE A 117 16.15 0.23 10.94
N THR A 118 15.82 -1.06 11.18
CA THR A 118 15.89 -1.63 12.53
C THR A 118 17.29 -2.11 12.94
N GLN A 119 18.14 -2.45 11.99
CA GLN A 119 19.47 -3.05 12.25
C GLN A 119 20.63 -2.17 11.77
N GLU A 120 20.41 -1.35 10.72
CA GLU A 120 21.46 -0.54 10.13
C GLU A 120 21.34 0.95 10.48
N GLY A 121 20.28 1.34 11.21
CA GLY A 121 20.09 2.70 11.71
C GLY A 121 19.66 3.72 10.65
N SER A 122 19.09 3.26 9.53
CA SER A 122 18.55 4.16 8.52
C SER A 122 17.25 4.82 9.01
N ASP A 123 17.11 6.12 8.82
CA ASP A 123 15.87 6.85 9.16
C ASP A 123 14.80 6.74 8.08
N ALA A 124 15.20 6.57 6.82
CA ALA A 124 14.31 6.45 5.68
C ALA A 124 14.87 5.51 4.62
N VAL A 125 14.03 4.65 4.05
CA VAL A 125 14.41 3.67 3.01
C VAL A 125 13.35 3.59 1.94
N TYR A 126 13.78 3.60 0.69
CA TYR A 126 12.93 3.27 -0.45
C TYR A 126 13.03 1.77 -0.74
N PRO A 127 11.94 0.99 -0.66
CA PRO A 127 11.97 -0.47 -0.78
C PRO A 127 12.00 -0.96 -2.23
N PHE A 128 12.66 -0.22 -3.10
CA PHE A 128 12.83 -0.56 -4.52
C PHE A 128 14.21 -0.13 -5.02
N GLY A 129 14.73 -0.83 -6.03
CA GLY A 129 16.04 -0.54 -6.60
C GLY A 129 16.06 0.75 -7.41
N CYS A 130 17.27 1.22 -7.72
CA CYS A 130 17.52 2.41 -8.56
C CYS A 130 17.13 2.22 -10.05
N GLY A 131 16.28 1.24 -10.35
CA GLY A 131 15.82 0.97 -11.72
C GLY A 131 14.91 2.07 -12.24
N ILE A 132 15.09 2.44 -13.50
CA ILE A 132 14.25 3.39 -14.23
C ILE A 132 13.00 2.74 -14.82
N TYR A 133 12.70 1.49 -14.47
CA TYR A 133 11.60 0.72 -15.02
C TYR A 133 10.80 0.04 -13.93
N GLN A 134 9.51 -0.06 -14.17
CA GLN A 134 8.56 -0.85 -13.41
C GLN A 134 7.83 -1.82 -14.33
N TRP A 135 7.06 -2.73 -13.76
CA TRP A 135 6.20 -3.63 -14.49
C TRP A 135 4.75 -3.16 -14.39
N ALA A 136 4.14 -2.88 -15.52
CA ALA A 136 2.69 -2.72 -15.62
C ALA A 136 2.06 -4.08 -15.92
N VAL A 137 0.87 -4.31 -15.41
CA VAL A 137 0.09 -5.52 -15.65
C VAL A 137 -1.22 -5.13 -16.29
N THR A 138 -1.51 -5.71 -17.47
CA THR A 138 -2.84 -5.58 -18.06
C THR A 138 -3.83 -6.36 -17.21
N TYR A 139 -4.83 -5.65 -16.71
CA TYR A 139 -5.75 -6.16 -15.73
C TYR A 139 -6.88 -7.00 -16.34
N SER A 140 -7.30 -8.04 -15.59
CA SER A 140 -8.61 -8.69 -15.73
C SER A 140 -9.06 -9.20 -14.36
N ASP A 141 -10.38 -9.31 -14.13
CA ASP A 141 -10.91 -9.83 -12.87
C ASP A 141 -10.45 -11.27 -12.60
N ILE A 142 -10.34 -12.08 -13.64
CA ILE A 142 -9.84 -13.46 -13.55
C ILE A 142 -8.37 -13.47 -13.09
N LEU A 143 -7.55 -12.59 -13.65
CA LEU A 143 -6.13 -12.50 -13.27
C LEU A 143 -5.97 -12.03 -11.83
N LEU A 144 -6.75 -11.02 -11.42
CA LEU A 144 -6.74 -10.53 -10.04
C LEU A 144 -7.15 -11.62 -9.06
N ASP A 145 -8.26 -12.29 -9.31
CA ASP A 145 -8.73 -13.35 -8.45
C ASP A 145 -7.70 -14.48 -8.34
N LYS A 146 -7.11 -14.88 -9.46
CA LYS A 146 -6.03 -15.86 -9.48
C LYS A 146 -4.82 -15.39 -8.67
N PHE A 147 -4.40 -14.12 -8.82
CA PHE A 147 -3.27 -13.55 -8.08
C PHE A 147 -3.56 -13.52 -6.58
N LEU A 148 -4.70 -12.99 -6.16
CA LEU A 148 -5.04 -12.86 -4.74
C LEU A 148 -5.38 -14.20 -4.08
N SER A 149 -6.06 -15.12 -4.77
CA SER A 149 -6.42 -16.43 -4.23
C SER A 149 -5.20 -17.35 -4.07
N SER A 150 -4.26 -17.32 -5.03
CA SER A 150 -3.05 -18.14 -4.98
C SER A 150 -1.95 -17.57 -4.07
N HIS A 151 -2.12 -16.32 -3.58
CA HIS A 151 -1.11 -15.68 -2.76
C HIS A 151 -1.04 -16.30 -1.36
N ASP A 152 0.07 -16.94 -1.06
CA ASP A 152 0.39 -17.61 0.20
C ASP A 152 1.26 -16.76 1.16
N GLY A 153 1.42 -15.48 0.88
CA GLY A 153 2.28 -14.57 1.63
C GLY A 153 3.75 -14.60 1.18
N THR A 154 4.05 -15.18 0.02
CA THR A 154 5.40 -15.22 -0.57
C THR A 154 5.45 -14.52 -1.93
N ASP A 155 6.66 -14.22 -2.40
CA ASP A 155 6.88 -13.60 -3.72
C ASP A 155 6.63 -14.58 -4.89
N ALA A 156 6.39 -15.86 -4.62
CA ALA A 156 6.05 -16.86 -5.64
C ALA A 156 4.78 -16.51 -6.42
N VAL A 157 3.87 -15.73 -5.82
CA VAL A 157 2.64 -15.25 -6.47
C VAL A 157 2.92 -14.45 -7.75
N PHE A 158 4.08 -13.80 -7.87
CA PHE A 158 4.44 -13.03 -9.09
C PHE A 158 4.62 -13.88 -10.33
N GLU A 159 4.78 -15.21 -10.20
CA GLU A 159 4.77 -16.14 -11.35
C GLU A 159 3.44 -16.11 -12.11
N VAL A 160 2.35 -15.78 -11.43
CA VAL A 160 1.02 -15.60 -12.06
C VAL A 160 1.03 -14.47 -13.08
N LEU A 161 1.91 -13.48 -12.89
CA LEU A 161 2.00 -12.26 -13.70
C LEU A 161 3.06 -12.34 -14.81
N LYS A 162 3.86 -13.40 -14.90
CA LYS A 162 5.04 -13.47 -15.78
C LYS A 162 4.75 -13.22 -17.26
N ASP A 163 3.62 -13.71 -17.74
CA ASP A 163 3.23 -13.65 -19.15
C ASP A 163 2.39 -12.41 -19.52
N VAL A 164 1.97 -11.63 -18.52
CA VAL A 164 1.07 -10.48 -18.70
C VAL A 164 1.67 -9.14 -18.27
N LYS A 165 2.88 -9.16 -17.72
CA LYS A 165 3.58 -7.95 -17.29
C LYS A 165 4.35 -7.31 -18.45
N VAL A 166 4.27 -5.99 -18.55
CA VAL A 166 5.01 -5.20 -19.54
C VAL A 166 5.95 -4.23 -18.81
N ARG A 167 7.18 -4.15 -19.28
CA ARG A 167 8.16 -3.21 -18.73
C ARG A 167 7.85 -1.80 -19.22
N ILE A 168 7.70 -0.86 -18.30
CA ILE A 168 7.45 0.55 -18.61
C ILE A 168 8.45 1.44 -17.88
N PRO A 169 8.71 2.69 -18.36
CA PRO A 169 9.47 3.66 -17.58
C PRO A 169 8.83 3.86 -16.20
N SER A 170 9.65 3.85 -15.16
CA SER A 170 9.12 4.04 -13.81
C SER A 170 9.00 5.52 -13.45
N SER A 171 7.99 5.83 -12.64
CA SER A 171 7.96 7.05 -11.85
C SER A 171 8.65 6.81 -10.50
N ILE A 172 9.18 7.86 -9.90
CA ILE A 172 9.75 7.84 -8.55
C ILE A 172 8.62 8.07 -7.55
N GLY A 173 8.59 7.33 -6.42
CA GLY A 173 7.74 7.68 -5.29
C GLY A 173 6.64 6.69 -4.90
N TRP A 174 6.78 5.39 -5.21
CA TRP A 174 5.75 4.37 -4.95
C TRP A 174 5.54 4.03 -3.47
N GLY A 175 6.52 4.33 -2.64
CA GLY A 175 6.45 4.07 -1.23
C GLY A 175 7.78 4.35 -0.53
N GLN A 176 7.69 4.67 0.75
CA GLN A 176 8.83 4.97 1.60
C GLN A 176 8.58 4.43 3.00
N MET A 177 9.54 3.69 3.53
CA MET A 177 9.54 3.28 4.93
C MET A 177 10.39 4.27 5.73
N ILE A 178 9.86 4.79 6.82
CA ILE A 178 10.50 5.83 7.64
C ILE A 178 10.31 5.55 9.12
N THR A 179 11.24 6.04 9.94
CA THR A 179 10.99 6.13 11.37
C THR A 179 9.98 7.25 11.67
N LYS A 180 9.11 7.06 12.65
CA LYS A 180 8.08 8.04 12.98
C LYS A 180 8.65 9.39 13.42
N THR A 181 9.87 9.43 13.89
CA THR A 181 10.56 10.67 14.25
C THR A 181 10.96 11.53 13.06
N CYS A 182 11.08 10.93 11.85
CA CYS A 182 11.44 11.64 10.62
C CYS A 182 10.24 12.20 9.84
N GLU A 183 9.02 11.85 10.24
CA GLU A 183 7.81 12.04 9.42
C GLU A 183 7.43 13.49 9.13
N VAL A 184 7.73 14.40 10.06
CA VAL A 184 7.16 15.76 10.04
C VAL A 184 7.82 16.67 9.01
N LEU A 185 9.03 16.39 8.59
CA LEU A 185 9.82 17.35 7.81
C LEU A 185 9.78 17.13 6.28
N SER A 186 9.57 15.91 5.80
CA SER A 186 9.63 15.63 4.37
C SER A 186 8.31 15.85 3.62
N LEU A 187 7.20 15.85 4.33
CA LEU A 187 5.86 15.97 3.73
C LEU A 187 5.36 17.40 3.59
N ILE A 188 6.06 18.38 4.19
CA ILE A 188 5.64 19.80 4.23
C ILE A 188 6.17 20.61 3.04
N HIS A 189 7.13 20.11 2.29
CA HIS A 189 7.87 20.90 1.29
C HIS A 189 7.67 20.49 -0.17
N ILE A 190 6.45 20.10 -0.52
CA ILE A 190 6.12 19.94 -1.96
C ILE A 190 4.99 20.88 -2.33
#